data_595428928ed43f8234ff747a7e0e68ba
#
_entry.id   595428928ed43f8234ff747a7e0e68ba
#
_cell.length_a   1.000
_cell.length_b   1.000
_cell.length_c   1.000
_cell.angle_alpha   90.00
_cell.angle_beta   90.00
_cell.angle_gamma   90.00
#
_symmetry.space_group_name_H-M   'P 1'
#
loop_
_entity.id
_entity.type
_entity.pdbx_description
1 polymer ?
#
loop_
_entity_poly.entity_id
_entity_poly.type
_entity_poly.pdbx_seq_one_letter_code
_entity_poly.pdbx_strand_id
1 'polypeptide(L)'
;KEYQVPAINKLIYTKYLYLNENGYIKPNIEKAVILRDIYYDEVIRVDHYKSNAYLNTLIEKHKLVTSGTLFSKPEQDYLDYMLNMHKYSNGLDLRNKYCHGNNPIDEKASESNYYQILKIMCLIIIKINDEFCKYF
;
A
#
# COMPACT_ATOMS: atom_id res chain seq x y z
N LYS A 1 -16.74 -31.09 -4.04
CA LYS A 1 -16.71 -30.85 -2.58
C LYS A 1 -15.56 -31.63 -1.91
N GLU A 2 -15.14 -32.78 -2.43
CA GLU A 2 -13.99 -33.56 -1.90
C GLU A 2 -12.64 -32.80 -2.02
N TYR A 3 -12.46 -32.00 -3.07
CA TYR A 3 -11.24 -31.20 -3.28
C TYR A 3 -11.05 -30.05 -2.26
N GLN A 4 -12.10 -29.67 -1.55
CA GLN A 4 -12.03 -28.59 -0.54
C GLN A 4 -11.44 -29.08 0.79
N VAL A 5 -11.57 -30.35 1.13
CA VAL A 5 -11.10 -30.91 2.41
C VAL A 5 -9.58 -30.79 2.58
N PRO A 6 -8.73 -31.14 1.60
CA PRO A 6 -7.29 -30.94 1.73
C PRO A 6 -6.90 -29.46 1.91
N ALA A 7 -7.59 -28.53 1.22
CA ALA A 7 -7.32 -27.10 1.37
C ALA A 7 -7.68 -26.59 2.76
N ILE A 8 -8.83 -26.99 3.31
CA ILE A 8 -9.26 -26.64 4.67
C ILE A 8 -8.28 -27.22 5.70
N ASN A 9 -7.90 -28.49 5.56
CA ASN A 9 -6.92 -29.12 6.48
C ASN A 9 -5.57 -28.38 6.44
N LYS A 10 -5.11 -27.95 5.27
CA LYS A 10 -3.90 -27.14 5.14
C LYS A 10 -4.03 -25.79 5.87
N LEU A 11 -5.19 -25.12 5.74
CA LEU A 11 -5.44 -23.85 6.44
C LEU A 11 -5.53 -24.02 7.96
N ILE A 12 -6.06 -25.14 8.46
CA ILE A 12 -6.05 -25.47 9.89
C ILE A 12 -4.61 -25.77 10.35
N TYR A 13 -3.86 -26.57 9.61
CA TYR A 13 -2.46 -26.87 9.94
C TYR A 13 -1.59 -25.61 9.99
N THR A 14 -1.79 -24.67 9.08
CA THR A 14 -1.08 -23.38 9.05
C THR A 14 -1.65 -22.34 10.01
N LYS A 15 -2.66 -22.71 10.79
CA LYS A 15 -3.32 -21.85 11.78
C LYS A 15 -3.97 -20.58 11.20
N TYR A 16 -4.42 -20.64 9.94
CA TYR A 16 -5.32 -19.63 9.37
C TYR A 16 -6.78 -19.87 9.76
N LEU A 17 -7.11 -21.13 9.93
CA LEU A 17 -8.39 -21.57 10.48
C LEU A 17 -8.14 -22.35 11.77
N TYR A 18 -9.13 -22.40 12.64
CA TYR A 18 -9.13 -23.25 13.83
C TYR A 18 -10.53 -23.81 14.08
N LEU A 19 -10.58 -24.92 14.82
CA LEU A 19 -11.83 -25.47 15.30
C LEU A 19 -12.13 -24.89 16.67
N ASN A 20 -13.34 -24.36 16.87
CA ASN A 20 -13.79 -23.94 18.19
C ASN A 20 -14.22 -25.15 19.03
N GLU A 21 -14.57 -24.90 20.31
CA GLU A 21 -15.01 -25.94 21.25
C GLU A 21 -16.20 -26.76 20.78
N ASN A 22 -17.02 -26.20 19.91
CA ASN A 22 -18.19 -26.86 19.31
C ASN A 22 -17.88 -27.57 17.99
N GLY A 23 -16.60 -27.65 17.58
CA GLY A 23 -16.17 -28.29 16.35
C GLY A 23 -16.42 -27.46 15.06
N TYR A 24 -16.84 -26.20 15.17
CA TYR A 24 -17.00 -25.32 14.00
C TYR A 24 -15.69 -24.69 13.57
N ILE A 25 -15.48 -24.61 12.28
CA ILE A 25 -14.32 -23.95 11.66
C ILE A 25 -14.50 -22.43 11.78
N LYS A 26 -13.49 -21.77 12.35
CA LYS A 26 -13.41 -20.31 12.44
C LYS A 26 -12.11 -19.78 11.88
N PRO A 27 -12.11 -18.57 11.27
CA PRO A 27 -10.88 -17.93 10.83
C PRO A 27 -10.10 -17.35 12.01
N ASN A 28 -8.77 -17.37 11.89
CA ASN A 28 -7.92 -16.55 12.75
C ASN A 28 -8.02 -15.10 12.30
N ILE A 29 -8.75 -14.30 13.06
CA ILE A 29 -9.10 -12.91 12.70
C ILE A 29 -7.85 -12.05 12.55
N GLU A 30 -6.86 -12.15 13.43
CA GLU A 30 -5.62 -11.38 13.34
C GLU A 30 -4.88 -11.61 12.03
N LYS A 31 -4.72 -12.88 11.65
CA LYS A 31 -4.09 -13.22 10.37
C LYS A 31 -4.93 -12.80 9.17
N ALA A 32 -6.24 -12.96 9.27
CA ALA A 32 -7.16 -12.61 8.18
C ALA A 32 -7.16 -11.11 7.89
N VAL A 33 -7.14 -10.26 8.93
CA VAL A 33 -7.09 -8.81 8.79
C VAL A 33 -5.78 -8.37 8.13
N ILE A 34 -4.62 -8.84 8.62
CA ILE A 34 -3.32 -8.51 8.04
C ILE A 34 -3.25 -8.92 6.56
N LEU A 35 -3.70 -10.15 6.23
CA LEU A 35 -3.68 -10.63 4.85
C LEU A 35 -4.63 -9.84 3.95
N ARG A 36 -5.80 -9.45 4.46
CA ARG A 36 -6.74 -8.60 3.73
C ARG A 36 -6.09 -7.26 3.38
N ASP A 37 -5.48 -6.61 4.36
CA ASP A 37 -4.90 -5.29 4.18
C ASP A 37 -3.69 -5.35 3.23
N ILE A 38 -2.83 -6.37 3.34
CA ILE A 38 -1.77 -6.61 2.35
C ILE A 38 -2.34 -6.85 0.95
N TYR A 39 -3.44 -7.58 0.83
CA TYR A 39 -4.03 -7.92 -0.46
C TYR A 39 -4.65 -6.70 -1.18
N TYR A 40 -5.31 -5.82 -0.44
CA TYR A 40 -6.00 -4.66 -1.01
C TYR A 40 -5.11 -3.42 -1.12
N ASP A 41 -4.25 -3.20 -0.14
CA ASP A 41 -3.47 -1.96 -0.04
C ASP A 41 -2.01 -2.15 -0.49
N GLU A 42 -1.56 -3.40 -0.70
CA GLU A 42 -0.18 -3.80 -1.05
C GLU A 42 0.88 -3.38 -0.01
N VAL A 43 0.50 -2.49 0.91
CA VAL A 43 1.32 -2.00 2.02
C VAL A 43 0.49 -1.95 3.29
N ILE A 44 1.15 -2.14 4.44
CA ILE A 44 0.51 -1.99 5.75
C ILE A 44 1.39 -1.13 6.67
N ARG A 45 0.74 -0.42 7.56
CA ARG A 45 1.42 0.32 8.63
C ARG A 45 1.68 -0.61 9.80
N VAL A 46 2.97 -0.86 10.10
CA VAL A 46 3.37 -1.76 11.19
C VAL A 46 2.85 -1.29 12.56
N ASP A 47 2.77 0.02 12.77
CA ASP A 47 2.28 0.64 14.00
C ASP A 47 0.78 0.34 14.29
N HIS A 48 -0.04 0.05 13.28
CA HIS A 48 -1.42 -0.38 13.48
C HIS A 48 -1.53 -1.80 14.05
N TYR A 49 -0.46 -2.61 13.92
CA TYR A 49 -0.42 -4.02 14.34
C TYR A 49 0.62 -4.26 15.43
N LYS A 50 0.80 -3.28 16.33
CA LYS A 50 1.77 -3.37 17.44
C LYS A 50 1.60 -4.68 18.19
N SER A 51 2.73 -5.38 18.41
CA SER A 51 2.79 -6.67 19.11
C SER A 51 2.15 -7.87 18.38
N ASN A 52 1.90 -7.78 17.07
CA ASN A 52 1.37 -8.91 16.32
C ASN A 52 2.48 -9.91 15.95
N ALA A 53 2.49 -11.05 16.64
CA ALA A 53 3.49 -12.11 16.43
C ALA A 53 3.49 -12.67 15.00
N TYR A 54 2.33 -12.69 14.34
CA TYR A 54 2.24 -13.16 12.97
C TYR A 54 2.91 -12.19 11.98
N LEU A 55 2.71 -10.88 12.15
CA LEU A 55 3.38 -9.87 11.33
C LEU A 55 4.90 -9.97 11.46
N ASN A 56 5.41 -10.09 12.69
CA ASN A 56 6.84 -10.28 12.94
C ASN A 56 7.36 -11.55 12.24
N THR A 57 6.61 -12.64 12.30
CA THR A 57 6.97 -13.88 11.57
C THR A 57 7.04 -13.68 10.06
N LEU A 58 6.17 -12.85 9.48
CA LEU A 58 6.23 -12.55 8.04
C LEU A 58 7.46 -11.71 7.67
N ILE A 59 7.85 -10.78 8.52
CA ILE A 59 9.07 -9.96 8.36
C ILE A 59 10.30 -10.83 8.49
N GLU A 60 10.42 -11.64 9.55
CA GLU A 60 11.54 -12.54 9.78
C GLU A 60 11.76 -13.57 8.65
N LYS A 61 10.68 -14.05 8.06
CA LYS A 61 10.70 -14.97 6.91
C LYS A 61 10.89 -14.26 5.57
N HIS A 62 11.21 -12.99 5.56
CA HIS A 62 11.37 -12.18 4.34
C HIS A 62 10.14 -12.23 3.38
N LYS A 63 8.94 -12.41 3.94
CA LYS A 63 7.68 -12.32 3.19
C LYS A 63 7.19 -10.89 3.06
N LEU A 64 7.58 -10.04 4.01
CA LEU A 64 7.36 -8.60 4.01
C LEU A 64 8.69 -7.88 4.13
N VAL A 65 8.80 -6.75 3.47
CA VAL A 65 9.95 -5.84 3.57
C VAL A 65 9.48 -4.57 4.27
N THR A 66 10.20 -4.18 5.33
CA THR A 66 9.93 -2.92 6.02
C THR A 66 10.63 -1.77 5.31
N SER A 67 9.95 -0.63 5.22
CA SER A 67 10.51 0.62 4.69
C SER A 67 10.33 1.73 5.73
N GLY A 68 11.38 2.51 5.94
CA GLY A 68 11.34 3.71 6.80
C GLY A 68 11.10 5.02 6.02
N THR A 69 10.68 4.94 4.76
CA THR A 69 10.41 6.10 3.92
C THR A 69 9.02 6.67 4.18
N LEU A 70 8.86 8.00 4.03
CA LEU A 70 7.57 8.68 4.17
C LEU A 70 6.52 8.11 3.21
N PHE A 71 6.91 7.82 1.98
CA PHE A 71 6.04 7.25 0.96
C PHE A 71 6.28 5.75 0.82
N SER A 72 5.22 4.98 0.81
CA SER A 72 5.25 3.55 0.45
C SER A 72 5.66 3.36 -1.01
N LYS A 73 6.05 2.13 -1.38
CA LYS A 73 6.49 1.85 -2.75
C LYS A 73 5.43 2.18 -3.83
N PRO A 74 4.14 1.82 -3.68
CA PRO A 74 3.08 2.23 -4.62
C PRO A 74 2.90 3.75 -4.70
N GLU A 75 3.00 4.46 -3.57
CA GLU A 75 2.91 5.92 -3.55
C GLU A 75 4.10 6.57 -4.30
N GLN A 76 5.31 6.05 -4.11
CA GLN A 76 6.50 6.51 -4.87
C GLN A 76 6.32 6.27 -6.36
N ASP A 77 5.81 5.10 -6.75
CA ASP A 77 5.57 4.76 -8.14
C ASP A 77 4.51 5.66 -8.78
N TYR A 78 3.48 6.02 -8.03
CA TYR A 78 2.49 7.01 -8.46
C TYR A 78 3.10 8.40 -8.65
N LEU A 79 3.92 8.87 -7.70
CA LEU A 79 4.62 10.16 -7.81
C LEU A 79 5.59 10.16 -8.99
N ASP A 80 6.34 9.08 -9.22
CA ASP A 80 7.23 8.94 -10.37
C ASP A 80 6.46 8.99 -11.69
N TYR A 81 5.32 8.31 -11.78
CA TYR A 81 4.46 8.35 -12.96
C TYR A 81 3.96 9.77 -13.27
N MET A 82 3.58 10.52 -12.25
CA MET A 82 3.04 11.86 -12.41
C MET A 82 4.12 12.91 -12.71
N LEU A 83 5.27 12.81 -12.05
CA LEU A 83 6.28 13.86 -12.05
C LEU A 83 7.43 13.62 -13.05
N ASN A 84 7.77 12.36 -13.30
CA ASN A 84 8.98 12.00 -14.05
C ASN A 84 8.69 10.98 -15.14
N MET A 85 9.44 11.07 -16.28
CA MET A 85 9.44 10.03 -17.31
C MET A 85 10.53 8.97 -17.11
N HIS A 86 11.33 9.06 -16.07
CA HIS A 86 12.50 8.19 -15.91
C HIS A 86 12.11 6.71 -15.80
N LYS A 87 11.06 6.40 -15.05
CA LYS A 87 10.62 5.04 -14.79
C LYS A 87 9.48 4.59 -15.72
N TYR A 88 8.62 5.52 -16.09
CA TYR A 88 7.41 5.26 -16.89
C TYR A 88 7.44 6.10 -18.16
N SER A 89 7.65 5.46 -19.31
CA SER A 89 7.70 6.15 -20.62
C SER A 89 6.38 6.84 -21.00
N ASN A 90 5.27 6.42 -20.41
CA ASN A 90 3.94 7.02 -20.57
C ASN A 90 3.55 7.94 -19.41
N GLY A 91 4.49 8.30 -18.55
CA GLY A 91 4.27 9.23 -17.43
C GLY A 91 3.90 10.64 -17.90
N LEU A 92 3.29 11.42 -17.02
CA LEU A 92 2.83 12.77 -17.33
C LEU A 92 3.97 13.80 -17.41
N ASP A 93 5.11 13.50 -16.81
CA ASP A 93 6.34 14.33 -16.83
C ASP A 93 6.11 15.79 -16.40
N LEU A 94 5.24 15.98 -15.42
CA LEU A 94 4.82 17.32 -14.98
C LEU A 94 5.99 18.16 -14.47
N ARG A 95 6.95 17.54 -13.78
CA ARG A 95 8.13 18.24 -13.28
C ARG A 95 8.93 18.88 -14.42
N ASN A 96 9.27 18.12 -15.46
CA ASN A 96 10.07 18.63 -16.56
C ASN A 96 9.32 19.69 -17.37
N LYS A 97 8.00 19.50 -17.57
CA LYS A 97 7.17 20.50 -18.28
C LYS A 97 7.22 21.87 -17.60
N TYR A 98 7.12 21.91 -16.26
CA TYR A 98 7.04 23.18 -15.54
C TYR A 98 8.39 23.71 -15.06
N CYS A 99 9.36 22.86 -14.73
CA CYS A 99 10.69 23.30 -14.33
C CYS A 99 11.57 23.76 -15.51
N HIS A 100 11.35 23.22 -16.70
CA HIS A 100 12.16 23.51 -17.88
C HIS A 100 11.44 24.34 -18.94
N GLY A 101 10.27 24.89 -18.63
CA GLY A 101 9.54 25.79 -19.55
C GLY A 101 8.89 25.11 -20.75
N ASN A 102 8.76 23.80 -20.74
CA ASN A 102 8.07 23.02 -21.78
C ASN A 102 6.55 22.97 -21.56
N ASN A 103 5.99 24.11 -21.13
CA ASN A 103 4.55 24.19 -20.84
C ASN A 103 3.73 24.01 -22.11
N PRO A 104 2.59 23.30 -22.04
CA PRO A 104 1.67 23.24 -23.15
C PRO A 104 1.15 24.65 -23.49
N ILE A 105 1.08 24.96 -24.76
CA ILE A 105 0.52 26.23 -25.26
C ILE A 105 -1.00 26.23 -25.11
N ASP A 106 -1.62 25.06 -25.07
CA ASP A 106 -3.06 24.91 -24.90
C ASP A 106 -3.49 25.18 -23.44
N GLU A 107 -4.39 26.14 -23.27
CA GLU A 107 -4.90 26.57 -21.95
C GLU A 107 -5.57 25.42 -21.19
N LYS A 108 -6.39 24.58 -21.86
CA LYS A 108 -7.05 23.44 -21.23
C LYS A 108 -6.07 22.37 -20.74
N ALA A 109 -5.02 22.11 -21.51
CA ALA A 109 -3.96 21.18 -21.11
C ALA A 109 -3.18 21.75 -19.92
N SER A 110 -2.92 23.06 -19.90
CA SER A 110 -2.27 23.74 -18.79
C SER A 110 -3.12 23.70 -17.51
N GLU A 111 -4.41 23.97 -17.62
CA GLU A 111 -5.37 23.88 -16.50
C GLU A 111 -5.43 22.44 -15.94
N SER A 112 -5.54 21.44 -16.81
CA SER A 112 -5.54 20.03 -16.39
C SER A 112 -4.28 19.67 -15.63
N ASN A 113 -3.10 20.05 -16.13
CA ASN A 113 -1.83 19.82 -15.46
C ASN A 113 -1.75 20.55 -14.11
N TYR A 114 -2.26 21.76 -14.00
CA TYR A 114 -2.33 22.51 -12.74
C TYR A 114 -3.12 21.73 -11.68
N TYR A 115 -4.29 21.22 -12.03
CA TYR A 115 -5.08 20.41 -11.07
C TYR A 115 -4.36 19.13 -10.67
N GLN A 116 -3.61 18.49 -11.57
CA GLN A 116 -2.82 17.31 -11.20
C GLN A 116 -1.69 17.67 -10.21
N ILE A 117 -0.99 18.77 -10.42
CA ILE A 117 0.05 19.24 -9.49
C ILE A 117 -0.57 19.60 -8.14
N LEU A 118 -1.69 20.32 -8.12
CA LEU A 118 -2.39 20.67 -6.89
C LEU A 118 -2.82 19.42 -6.11
N LYS A 119 -3.34 18.41 -6.79
CA LYS A 119 -3.69 17.12 -6.19
C LYS A 119 -2.48 16.44 -5.55
N ILE A 120 -1.33 16.42 -6.23
CA ILE A 120 -0.09 15.85 -5.69
C ILE A 120 0.33 16.61 -4.43
N MET A 121 0.31 17.95 -4.45
CA MET A 121 0.65 18.76 -3.28
C MET A 121 -0.26 18.46 -2.10
N CYS A 122 -1.58 18.36 -2.32
CA CYS A 122 -2.53 17.97 -1.26
C CYS A 122 -2.21 16.58 -0.68
N LEU A 123 -1.92 15.59 -1.52
CA LEU A 123 -1.56 14.24 -1.08
C LEU A 123 -0.28 14.24 -0.24
N ILE A 124 0.73 15.01 -0.65
CA ILE A 124 1.99 15.15 0.10
C ILE A 124 1.73 15.79 1.48
N ILE A 125 0.94 16.86 1.54
CA ILE A 125 0.61 17.55 2.80
C ILE A 125 -0.17 16.60 3.74
N ILE A 126 -1.16 15.86 3.21
CA ILE A 126 -1.92 14.89 4.00
C ILE A 126 -0.98 13.82 4.56
N LYS A 127 -0.07 13.31 3.74
CA LYS A 127 0.89 12.28 4.15
C LYS A 127 1.83 12.78 5.25
N ILE A 128 2.35 14.00 5.10
CA ILE A 128 3.20 14.63 6.12
C ILE A 128 2.42 14.79 7.42
N ASN A 129 1.21 15.35 7.37
CA ASN A 129 0.39 15.53 8.55
C ASN A 129 0.08 14.20 9.24
N ASP A 130 -0.25 13.14 8.48
CA ASP A 130 -0.53 11.81 9.03
C ASP A 130 0.71 11.23 9.76
N GLU A 131 1.90 11.46 9.24
CA GLU A 131 3.15 11.06 9.93
C GLU A 131 3.41 11.89 11.20
N PHE A 132 3.17 13.21 11.16
CA PHE A 132 3.34 14.08 12.34
C PHE A 132 2.32 13.78 13.45
N CYS A 133 1.06 13.51 13.11
CA CYS A 133 0.01 13.17 14.09
C CYS A 133 0.31 11.91 14.93
N LYS A 134 1.31 11.12 14.56
CA LYS A 134 1.77 9.98 15.38
C LYS A 134 2.57 10.38 16.61
N TYR A 135 3.13 11.58 16.62
CA TYR A 135 4.07 12.03 17.63
C TYR A 135 3.46 13.05 18.61
N PHE A 136 2.23 13.45 18.35
CA PHE A 136 1.43 14.36 19.18
C PHE A 136 0.09 13.74 19.57
#